data_0902f1705f2b2d8d45c08e7234d710c1
#
_entry.id   0902f1705f2b2d8d45c08e7234d710c1
#
_cell.length_a   1.000
_cell.length_b   1.000
_cell.length_c   1.000
_cell.angle_alpha   90.00
_cell.angle_beta   90.00
_cell.angle_gamma   90.00
#
_symmetry.space_group_name_H-M   'P 1'
#
loop_
_entity.id
_entity.type
_entity.pdbx_description
1 polymer ?
#
loop_
_entity_poly.entity_id
_entity_poly.type
_entity_poly.pdbx_seq_one_letter_code
_entity_poly.pdbx_strand_id
1 'polypeptide(L)'
;MLVRNLLKRNPQRKVENKKNFTFIGLWNPQKKYEKTRHNIGADCLVKLSEKNNISLKTHKSGKFQLGSYEEDGYEIDIVIPMVSMNNSGEAVKEYIKNKNMDYENLVVLHDDIDLGFGRLRLKKGSGDGGHNGIKSINYIINATDYFRLRIGVGRPPSGIDPAEYVLSRFLSDEIEEIKFLVEDAIDIVKVFPKDKDMAIKHASERRIIDVV
;
A
#
# COMPACT_ATOMS: atom_id res chain seq x y z
N MET A 1 33.61 -27.47 51.88
CA MET A 1 32.32 -26.79 51.79
C MET A 1 32.16 -26.25 50.36
N LEU A 2 31.44 -26.98 49.50
CA LEU A 2 31.24 -26.61 48.10
C LEU A 2 29.98 -25.75 48.02
N VAL A 3 30.12 -24.48 47.63
CA VAL A 3 28.97 -23.59 47.31
C VAL A 3 28.59 -23.84 45.86
N ARG A 4 27.46 -24.53 45.64
CA ARG A 4 26.83 -24.69 44.33
C ARG A 4 26.16 -23.37 43.91
N ASN A 5 26.73 -22.67 42.95
CA ASN A 5 26.07 -21.58 42.25
C ASN A 5 24.95 -22.15 41.38
N LEU A 6 23.71 -21.99 41.83
CA LEU A 6 22.50 -22.20 41.03
C LEU A 6 22.35 -21.03 40.07
N LEU A 7 22.82 -21.21 38.83
CA LEU A 7 22.44 -20.33 37.71
C LEU A 7 20.93 -20.44 37.50
N LYS A 8 20.18 -19.43 37.94
CA LYS A 8 18.76 -19.25 37.62
C LYS A 8 18.64 -19.13 36.08
N ARG A 9 18.13 -20.17 35.44
CA ARG A 9 17.67 -20.12 34.05
C ARG A 9 16.61 -19.04 33.96
N ASN A 10 16.91 -18.00 33.19
CA ASN A 10 15.97 -16.95 32.82
C ASN A 10 14.81 -17.60 32.01
N PRO A 11 13.53 -17.43 32.40
CA PRO A 11 12.44 -18.00 31.64
C PRO A 11 12.48 -17.38 30.24
N GLN A 12 12.51 -18.24 29.23
CA GLN A 12 12.42 -17.87 27.82
C GLN A 12 11.24 -16.90 27.65
N ARG A 13 11.52 -15.64 27.29
CA ARG A 13 10.50 -14.74 26.75
C ARG A 13 9.86 -15.49 25.58
N LYS A 14 8.62 -15.91 25.70
CA LYS A 14 7.78 -16.27 24.54
C LYS A 14 7.84 -15.06 23.60
N VAL A 15 8.48 -15.23 22.46
CA VAL A 15 8.34 -14.28 21.36
C VAL A 15 6.90 -14.42 20.92
N GLU A 16 6.03 -13.53 21.43
CA GLU A 16 4.69 -13.39 20.87
C GLU A 16 4.90 -13.02 19.40
N ASN A 17 4.45 -13.89 18.51
CA ASN A 17 4.44 -13.60 17.07
C ASN A 17 3.53 -12.38 16.86
N LYS A 18 4.14 -11.20 16.74
CA LYS A 18 3.40 -9.99 16.41
C LYS A 18 2.70 -10.18 15.08
N LYS A 19 1.46 -9.72 15.00
CA LYS A 19 0.71 -9.75 13.75
C LYS A 19 1.35 -8.78 12.78
N ASN A 20 1.71 -9.27 11.59
CA ASN A 20 2.32 -8.47 10.54
C ASN A 20 1.27 -7.99 9.53
N PHE A 21 1.32 -6.72 9.18
CA PHE A 21 0.52 -6.10 8.12
C PHE A 21 1.43 -5.59 7.02
N THR A 22 1.00 -5.74 5.79
CA THR A 22 1.78 -5.32 4.63
C THR A 22 0.97 -4.38 3.76
N PHE A 23 1.55 -3.23 3.46
CA PHE A 23 0.99 -2.23 2.54
C PHE A 23 1.89 -2.12 1.32
N ILE A 24 1.32 -2.32 0.13
CA ILE A 24 2.03 -2.25 -1.15
C ILE A 24 1.48 -1.07 -1.93
N GLY A 25 2.31 -0.09 -2.26
CA GLY A 25 1.95 1.04 -3.11
C GLY A 25 2.41 0.81 -4.54
N LEU A 26 1.48 0.73 -5.48
CA LEU A 26 1.81 0.49 -6.88
C LEU A 26 2.37 1.74 -7.55
N TRP A 27 3.40 1.54 -8.39
CA TRP A 27 3.99 2.63 -9.14
C TRP A 27 4.81 2.15 -10.37
N ASN A 28 5.16 3.11 -11.20
CA ASN A 28 6.19 2.98 -12.24
C ASN A 28 7.44 3.76 -11.79
N PRO A 29 8.62 3.12 -11.65
CA PRO A 29 9.81 3.75 -11.05
C PRO A 29 10.55 4.74 -11.97
N GLN A 30 10.17 4.83 -13.25
CA GLN A 30 10.84 5.71 -14.21
C GLN A 30 10.47 7.18 -13.93
N LYS A 31 11.47 8.08 -13.93
CA LYS A 31 11.33 9.51 -13.64
C LYS A 31 10.20 10.22 -14.41
N LYS A 32 9.96 9.81 -15.66
CA LYS A 32 8.87 10.37 -16.49
C LYS A 32 7.47 10.15 -15.89
N TYR A 33 7.30 9.15 -15.01
CA TYR A 33 6.01 8.83 -14.37
C TYR A 33 5.87 9.39 -12.96
N GLU A 34 6.83 10.18 -12.48
CA GLU A 34 6.72 10.85 -11.18
C GLU A 34 5.45 11.73 -11.12
N LYS A 35 4.71 11.60 -10.02
CA LYS A 35 3.46 12.33 -9.74
C LYS A 35 2.37 12.12 -10.79
N THR A 36 2.38 11.00 -11.49
CA THR A 36 1.26 10.60 -12.34
C THR A 36 0.15 9.95 -11.51
N ARG A 37 -1.07 9.93 -12.06
CA ARG A 37 -2.22 9.26 -11.43
C ARG A 37 -1.91 7.80 -11.08
N HIS A 38 -1.19 7.11 -11.96
CA HIS A 38 -0.84 5.69 -11.78
C HIS A 38 0.14 5.42 -10.63
N ASN A 39 0.82 6.45 -10.13
CA ASN A 39 1.77 6.33 -9.02
C ASN A 39 1.16 6.71 -7.66
N ILE A 40 -0.10 7.15 -7.61
CA ILE A 40 -0.72 7.66 -6.38
C ILE A 40 -0.69 6.66 -5.22
N GLY A 41 -0.78 5.35 -5.52
CA GLY A 41 -0.69 4.31 -4.49
C GLY A 41 0.65 4.30 -3.76
N ALA A 42 1.75 4.43 -4.50
CA ALA A 42 3.09 4.55 -3.92
C ALA A 42 3.29 5.91 -3.25
N ASP A 43 2.80 6.99 -3.87
CA ASP A 43 2.94 8.35 -3.31
C ASP A 43 2.36 8.45 -1.89
N CYS A 44 1.23 7.77 -1.61
CA CYS A 44 0.65 7.67 -0.26
C CYS A 44 1.63 7.02 0.73
N LEU A 45 2.23 5.89 0.38
CA LEU A 45 3.12 5.14 1.26
C LEU A 45 4.50 5.80 1.41
N VAL A 46 5.01 6.43 0.37
CA VAL A 46 6.23 7.25 0.44
C VAL A 46 6.00 8.41 1.40
N LYS A 47 4.86 9.11 1.28
CA LYS A 47 4.49 10.21 2.18
C LYS A 47 4.32 9.75 3.63
N LEU A 48 3.70 8.58 3.86
CA LEU A 48 3.62 7.95 5.18
C LEU A 48 5.02 7.70 5.76
N SER A 49 5.92 7.15 4.92
CA SER A 49 7.29 6.85 5.33
C SER A 49 8.06 8.12 5.73
N GLU A 50 7.95 9.20 4.94
CA GLU A 50 8.56 10.49 5.24
C GLU A 50 8.07 11.08 6.58
N LYS A 51 6.74 11.08 6.80
CA LYS A 51 6.13 11.61 8.03
C LYS A 51 6.55 10.87 9.30
N ASN A 52 6.82 9.58 9.19
CA ASN A 52 7.17 8.74 10.34
C ASN A 52 8.68 8.39 10.38
N ASN A 53 9.52 9.04 9.56
CA ASN A 53 10.96 8.79 9.46
C ASN A 53 11.31 7.32 9.19
N ILE A 54 10.48 6.63 8.40
CA ILE A 54 10.68 5.25 8.01
C ILE A 54 11.59 5.20 6.79
N SER A 55 12.75 4.55 6.92
CA SER A 55 13.71 4.42 5.83
C SER A 55 13.29 3.32 4.85
N LEU A 56 12.92 3.68 3.62
CA LEU A 56 12.70 2.75 2.53
C LEU A 56 14.04 2.32 1.93
N LYS A 57 14.38 1.03 2.06
CA LYS A 57 15.64 0.48 1.56
C LYS A 57 15.38 -0.47 0.40
N THR A 58 16.17 -0.34 -0.66
CA THR A 58 16.08 -1.25 -1.80
C THR A 58 16.51 -2.66 -1.37
N HIS A 59 15.64 -3.63 -1.61
CA HIS A 59 15.94 -5.03 -1.36
C HIS A 59 17.07 -5.51 -2.29
N LYS A 60 17.86 -6.51 -1.86
CA LYS A 60 18.99 -7.05 -2.63
C LYS A 60 18.64 -7.55 -4.04
N SER A 61 17.37 -7.94 -4.26
CA SER A 61 16.89 -8.32 -5.60
C SER A 61 16.70 -7.14 -6.54
N GLY A 62 16.71 -5.90 -6.03
CA GLY A 62 16.39 -4.69 -6.78
C GLY A 62 14.91 -4.54 -7.15
N LYS A 63 14.04 -5.52 -6.82
CA LYS A 63 12.64 -5.54 -7.29
C LYS A 63 11.69 -4.67 -6.46
N PHE A 64 12.06 -4.32 -5.22
CA PHE A 64 11.23 -3.48 -4.35
C PHE A 64 12.07 -2.73 -3.32
N GLN A 65 11.50 -1.67 -2.78
CA GLN A 65 11.94 -1.04 -1.54
C GLN A 65 11.07 -1.52 -0.39
N LEU A 66 11.68 -1.64 0.79
CA LEU A 66 11.03 -2.07 2.03
C LEU A 66 11.35 -1.08 3.14
N GLY A 67 10.32 -0.64 3.84
CA GLY A 67 10.41 0.01 5.14
C GLY A 67 9.58 -0.78 6.14
N SER A 68 10.12 -1.02 7.32
CA SER A 68 9.41 -1.74 8.38
C SER A 68 9.42 -0.92 9.66
N TYR A 69 8.32 -0.93 10.40
CA TYR A 69 8.19 -0.28 11.70
C TYR A 69 7.18 -1.01 12.58
N GLU A 70 7.20 -0.69 13.86
CA GLU A 70 6.24 -1.21 14.83
C GLU A 70 5.34 -0.07 15.30
N GLU A 71 4.04 -0.32 15.35
CA GLU A 71 3.04 0.60 15.91
C GLU A 71 1.95 -0.20 16.64
N ASP A 72 1.64 0.18 17.88
CA ASP A 72 0.58 -0.41 18.71
C ASP A 72 0.63 -1.96 18.81
N GLY A 73 1.83 -2.53 18.81
CA GLY A 73 2.05 -3.98 18.93
C GLY A 73 1.95 -4.75 17.60
N TYR A 74 1.76 -4.06 16.48
CA TYR A 74 1.79 -4.63 15.13
C TYR A 74 3.13 -4.39 14.45
N GLU A 75 3.58 -5.34 13.65
CA GLU A 75 4.65 -5.14 12.68
C GLU A 75 4.03 -4.66 11.36
N ILE A 76 4.57 -3.60 10.77
CA ILE A 76 4.04 -3.01 9.55
C ILE A 76 5.16 -2.91 8.51
N ASP A 77 4.94 -3.54 7.36
CA ASP A 77 5.81 -3.48 6.21
C ASP A 77 5.21 -2.57 5.13
N ILE A 78 6.01 -1.61 4.67
CA ILE A 78 5.72 -0.77 3.51
C ILE A 78 6.57 -1.27 2.35
N VAL A 79 5.93 -1.65 1.25
CA VAL A 79 6.59 -2.21 0.06
C VAL A 79 6.27 -1.35 -1.15
N ILE A 80 7.32 -0.87 -1.82
CA ILE A 80 7.21 -0.12 -3.08
C ILE A 80 7.88 -0.95 -4.19
N PRO A 81 7.12 -1.50 -5.15
CA PRO A 81 7.69 -2.22 -6.29
C PRO A 81 8.65 -1.32 -7.08
N MET A 82 9.85 -1.80 -7.41
CA MET A 82 10.85 -1.10 -8.21
C MET A 82 10.95 -1.68 -9.63
N VAL A 83 9.83 -2.18 -10.12
CA VAL A 83 9.64 -2.74 -11.46
C VAL A 83 8.53 -1.98 -12.18
N SER A 84 8.38 -2.15 -13.49
CA SER A 84 7.25 -1.54 -14.21
C SER A 84 5.91 -2.02 -13.65
N MET A 85 4.86 -1.20 -13.78
CA MET A 85 3.51 -1.50 -13.29
C MET A 85 3.04 -2.90 -13.72
N ASN A 86 3.27 -3.27 -14.98
CA ASN A 86 2.86 -4.57 -15.54
C ASN A 86 3.59 -5.77 -14.90
N ASN A 87 4.69 -5.53 -14.18
CA ASN A 87 5.51 -6.54 -13.51
C ASN A 87 5.39 -6.47 -11.98
N SER A 88 4.45 -5.69 -11.44
CA SER A 88 4.28 -5.52 -9.99
C SER A 88 4.16 -6.84 -9.24
N GLY A 89 3.54 -7.86 -9.84
CA GLY A 89 3.43 -9.20 -9.28
C GLY A 89 4.78 -9.88 -9.01
N GLU A 90 5.82 -9.59 -9.80
CA GLU A 90 7.16 -10.13 -9.55
C GLU A 90 7.79 -9.55 -8.29
N ALA A 91 7.59 -8.26 -8.03
CA ALA A 91 8.06 -7.62 -6.81
C ALA A 91 7.34 -8.19 -5.59
N VAL A 92 6.01 -8.36 -5.69
CA VAL A 92 5.18 -8.95 -4.62
C VAL A 92 5.60 -10.39 -4.35
N LYS A 93 5.77 -11.22 -5.39
CA LYS A 93 6.25 -12.61 -5.25
C LYS A 93 7.61 -12.68 -4.56
N GLU A 94 8.54 -11.81 -4.93
CA GLU A 94 9.86 -11.76 -4.30
C GLU A 94 9.76 -11.32 -2.83
N TYR A 95 8.88 -10.37 -2.51
CA TYR A 95 8.64 -9.91 -1.14
C TYR A 95 8.05 -11.01 -0.26
N ILE A 96 7.03 -11.74 -0.75
CA ILE A 96 6.37 -12.83 0.03
C ILE A 96 7.16 -14.12 0.05
N LYS A 97 8.23 -14.23 -0.74
CA LYS A 97 9.09 -15.41 -0.79
C LYS A 97 9.62 -15.73 0.61
N ASN A 98 9.39 -16.95 1.05
CA ASN A 98 9.75 -17.42 2.38
C ASN A 98 8.98 -16.74 3.56
N LYS A 99 7.90 -16.00 3.26
CA LYS A 99 6.96 -15.49 4.26
C LYS A 99 5.69 -16.35 4.26
N ASN A 100 5.18 -16.66 5.44
CA ASN A 100 3.83 -17.20 5.57
C ASN A 100 2.85 -16.02 5.53
N MET A 101 2.54 -15.55 4.30
CA MET A 101 1.71 -14.36 4.10
C MET A 101 0.25 -14.65 4.39
N ASP A 102 -0.31 -13.93 5.33
CA ASP A 102 -1.76 -13.85 5.54
C ASP A 102 -2.33 -12.72 4.66
N TYR A 103 -3.03 -13.08 3.60
CA TYR A 103 -3.63 -12.11 2.68
C TYR A 103 -4.73 -11.24 3.33
N GLU A 104 -5.26 -11.66 4.49
CA GLU A 104 -6.12 -10.82 5.32
C GLU A 104 -5.43 -9.56 5.84
N ASN A 105 -4.10 -9.56 5.87
CA ASN A 105 -3.28 -8.46 6.37
C ASN A 105 -2.50 -7.77 5.25
N LEU A 106 -2.81 -8.09 3.99
CA LEU A 106 -2.22 -7.46 2.81
C LEU A 106 -3.16 -6.42 2.23
N VAL A 107 -2.67 -5.20 2.06
CA VAL A 107 -3.39 -4.10 1.40
C VAL A 107 -2.56 -3.57 0.23
N VAL A 108 -3.13 -3.55 -0.97
CA VAL A 108 -2.51 -2.93 -2.16
C VAL A 108 -3.19 -1.60 -2.43
N LEU A 109 -2.41 -0.52 -2.48
CA LEU A 109 -2.85 0.84 -2.81
C LEU A 109 -2.63 1.07 -4.31
N HIS A 110 -3.67 1.53 -5.01
CA HIS A 110 -3.61 1.78 -6.45
C HIS A 110 -4.65 2.82 -6.90
N ASP A 111 -4.41 3.45 -8.02
CA ASP A 111 -5.39 4.31 -8.68
C ASP A 111 -6.57 3.50 -9.25
N ASP A 112 -7.71 4.17 -9.38
CA ASP A 112 -8.90 3.56 -9.95
C ASP A 112 -9.71 4.59 -10.75
N ILE A 113 -9.83 4.37 -12.06
CA ILE A 113 -10.57 5.27 -12.96
C ILE A 113 -12.09 5.11 -12.83
N ASP A 114 -12.58 3.97 -12.35
CA ASP A 114 -14.01 3.72 -12.17
C ASP A 114 -14.53 4.27 -10.84
N LEU A 115 -13.64 4.73 -10.00
CA LEU A 115 -13.96 5.44 -8.76
C LEU A 115 -13.82 6.95 -9.02
N GLY A 116 -14.85 7.72 -8.70
CA GLY A 116 -14.84 9.18 -8.90
C GLY A 116 -13.61 9.83 -8.27
N PHE A 117 -13.10 10.88 -8.91
CA PHE A 117 -11.96 11.65 -8.41
C PHE A 117 -12.15 12.02 -6.94
N GLY A 118 -11.09 11.90 -6.15
CA GLY A 118 -11.11 12.22 -4.73
C GLY A 118 -11.86 11.21 -3.83
N ARG A 119 -12.34 10.09 -4.32
CA ARG A 119 -12.98 9.03 -3.52
C ARG A 119 -11.97 7.96 -3.10
N LEU A 120 -12.23 7.34 -1.95
CA LEU A 120 -11.51 6.17 -1.47
C LEU A 120 -12.44 4.97 -1.32
N ARG A 121 -11.94 3.77 -1.54
CA ARG A 121 -12.64 2.52 -1.27
C ARG A 121 -11.66 1.46 -0.80
N LEU A 122 -11.84 0.98 0.41
CA LEU A 122 -11.12 -0.17 0.93
C LEU A 122 -12.01 -1.41 0.79
N LYS A 123 -11.56 -2.40 0.02
CA LYS A 123 -12.35 -3.60 -0.26
C LYS A 123 -11.46 -4.83 -0.36
N LYS A 124 -11.92 -5.95 0.20
CA LYS A 124 -11.30 -7.26 0.02
C LYS A 124 -11.83 -7.94 -1.23
N GLY A 125 -10.94 -8.59 -1.96
CA GLY A 125 -11.28 -9.29 -3.21
C GLY A 125 -11.79 -8.36 -4.31
N SER A 126 -11.94 -8.81 -5.47
CA SER A 126 -12.65 -8.30 -6.68
C SER A 126 -11.80 -8.48 -7.94
N GLY A 127 -12.37 -8.21 -9.13
CA GLY A 127 -11.65 -8.17 -10.42
C GLY A 127 -10.57 -7.07 -10.44
N ASP A 128 -9.67 -7.10 -11.40
CA ASP A 128 -8.56 -6.14 -11.50
C ASP A 128 -8.98 -4.75 -11.99
N GLY A 129 -10.22 -4.57 -12.47
CA GLY A 129 -10.73 -3.29 -12.97
C GLY A 129 -9.93 -2.76 -14.17
N GLY A 130 -9.22 -3.62 -14.89
CA GLY A 130 -8.33 -3.22 -15.99
C GLY A 130 -6.97 -2.69 -15.52
N HIS A 131 -6.71 -2.59 -14.21
CA HIS A 131 -5.46 -2.07 -13.67
C HIS A 131 -4.32 -3.09 -13.82
N ASN A 132 -3.35 -2.80 -14.68
CA ASN A 132 -2.28 -3.74 -15.04
C ASN A 132 -1.43 -4.22 -13.86
N GLY A 133 -1.18 -3.37 -12.87
CA GLY A 133 -0.43 -3.76 -11.66
C GLY A 133 -1.21 -4.79 -10.83
N ILE A 134 -2.53 -4.59 -10.66
CA ILE A 134 -3.39 -5.54 -9.95
C ILE A 134 -3.50 -6.85 -10.74
N LYS A 135 -3.68 -6.78 -12.07
CA LYS A 135 -3.68 -7.96 -12.94
C LYS A 135 -2.39 -8.77 -12.80
N SER A 136 -1.24 -8.09 -12.81
CA SER A 136 0.07 -8.71 -12.62
C SER A 136 0.21 -9.40 -11.26
N ILE A 137 -0.24 -8.76 -10.18
CA ILE A 137 -0.23 -9.33 -8.83
C ILE A 137 -1.10 -10.58 -8.80
N ASN A 138 -2.38 -10.45 -9.17
CA ASN A 138 -3.34 -11.57 -9.16
C ASN A 138 -2.81 -12.80 -9.89
N TYR A 139 -2.23 -12.58 -11.07
CA TYR A 139 -1.67 -13.66 -11.89
C TYR A 139 -0.46 -14.33 -11.23
N ILE A 140 0.49 -13.54 -10.73
CA ILE A 140 1.77 -14.07 -10.23
C ILE A 140 1.64 -14.75 -8.88
N ILE A 141 0.83 -14.20 -7.95
CA ILE A 141 0.63 -14.80 -6.63
C ILE A 141 -0.54 -15.80 -6.61
N ASN A 142 -1.27 -15.92 -7.72
CA ASN A 142 -2.47 -16.77 -7.87
C ASN A 142 -3.49 -16.54 -6.74
N ALA A 143 -3.74 -15.27 -6.39
CA ALA A 143 -4.68 -14.87 -5.36
C ALA A 143 -5.34 -13.54 -5.70
N THR A 144 -6.60 -13.39 -5.30
CA THR A 144 -7.37 -12.15 -5.44
C THR A 144 -7.95 -11.70 -4.09
N ASP A 145 -7.81 -12.53 -3.06
CA ASP A 145 -8.45 -12.40 -1.76
C ASP A 145 -7.59 -11.62 -0.76
N TYR A 146 -7.15 -10.44 -1.17
CA TYR A 146 -6.45 -9.44 -0.35
C TYR A 146 -7.18 -8.11 -0.41
N PHE A 147 -6.87 -7.21 0.51
CA PHE A 147 -7.47 -5.88 0.54
C PHE A 147 -6.85 -4.96 -0.51
N ARG A 148 -7.68 -4.08 -1.05
CA ARG A 148 -7.25 -3.00 -1.93
C ARG A 148 -7.80 -1.68 -1.44
N LEU A 149 -6.89 -0.70 -1.24
CA LEU A 149 -7.28 0.69 -1.11
C LEU A 149 -7.27 1.31 -2.49
N ARG A 150 -8.48 1.43 -3.07
CA ARG A 150 -8.73 2.01 -4.38
C ARG A 150 -8.81 3.52 -4.22
N ILE A 151 -7.96 4.22 -4.95
CA ILE A 151 -7.83 5.68 -4.92
C ILE A 151 -8.43 6.24 -6.20
N GLY A 152 -9.57 6.91 -6.11
CA GLY A 152 -10.32 7.41 -7.25
C GLY A 152 -9.59 8.57 -7.94
N VAL A 153 -9.22 8.34 -9.19
CA VAL A 153 -8.65 9.36 -10.09
C VAL A 153 -9.63 9.85 -11.14
N GLY A 154 -10.86 9.28 -11.15
CA GLY A 154 -11.90 9.58 -12.10
C GLY A 154 -11.63 9.02 -13.49
N ARG A 155 -12.65 9.07 -14.35
CA ARG A 155 -12.54 8.65 -15.75
C ARG A 155 -11.92 9.75 -16.60
N PRO A 156 -11.15 9.39 -17.64
CA PRO A 156 -10.63 10.37 -18.60
C PRO A 156 -11.79 11.11 -19.31
N PRO A 157 -11.57 12.36 -19.70
CA PRO A 157 -12.47 13.06 -20.63
C PRO A 157 -12.67 12.26 -21.92
N SER A 158 -13.81 12.54 -22.62
CA SER A 158 -14.10 11.88 -23.89
C SER A 158 -12.96 12.05 -24.89
N GLY A 159 -12.56 10.95 -25.53
CA GLY A 159 -11.49 10.92 -26.54
C GLY A 159 -10.07 10.72 -25.99
N ILE A 160 -9.89 10.65 -24.68
CA ILE A 160 -8.59 10.36 -24.08
C ILE A 160 -8.52 8.87 -23.71
N ASP A 161 -7.44 8.20 -24.14
CA ASP A 161 -7.20 6.81 -23.81
C ASP A 161 -6.96 6.65 -22.29
N PRO A 162 -7.65 5.71 -21.61
CA PRO A 162 -7.45 5.46 -20.18
C PRO A 162 -6.00 5.18 -19.78
N ALA A 163 -5.22 4.49 -20.62
CA ALA A 163 -3.83 4.20 -20.33
C ALA A 163 -2.95 5.47 -20.38
N GLU A 164 -3.24 6.38 -21.31
CA GLU A 164 -2.56 7.68 -21.37
C GLU A 164 -2.96 8.56 -20.17
N TYR A 165 -4.26 8.55 -19.82
CA TYR A 165 -4.78 9.33 -18.71
C TYR A 165 -4.13 8.98 -17.38
N VAL A 166 -4.02 7.69 -17.03
CA VAL A 166 -3.40 7.30 -15.75
C VAL A 166 -1.90 7.58 -15.71
N LEU A 167 -1.23 7.64 -16.87
CA LEU A 167 0.17 8.04 -17.00
C LEU A 167 0.37 9.55 -17.05
N SER A 168 -0.71 10.35 -17.05
CA SER A 168 -0.63 11.80 -16.96
C SER A 168 -0.54 12.27 -15.51
N ARG A 169 0.00 13.48 -15.29
CA ARG A 169 0.02 14.13 -13.98
C ARG A 169 -1.35 14.69 -13.64
N PHE A 170 -1.58 14.92 -12.35
CA PHE A 170 -2.73 15.67 -11.89
C PHE A 170 -2.67 17.12 -12.40
N LEU A 171 -3.82 17.70 -12.67
CA LEU A 171 -3.96 19.09 -13.09
C LEU A 171 -3.71 20.02 -11.89
N SER A 172 -3.43 21.30 -12.16
CA SER A 172 -3.13 22.28 -11.12
C SER A 172 -4.27 22.48 -10.11
N ASP A 173 -5.51 22.41 -10.58
CA ASP A 173 -6.74 22.51 -9.79
C ASP A 173 -7.06 21.21 -9.00
N GLU A 174 -6.49 20.08 -9.40
CA GLU A 174 -6.63 18.81 -8.70
C GLU A 174 -5.63 18.66 -7.51
N ILE A 175 -4.51 19.40 -7.51
CA ILE A 175 -3.38 19.17 -6.61
C ILE A 175 -3.76 19.35 -5.14
N GLU A 176 -4.61 20.31 -4.80
CA GLU A 176 -5.02 20.54 -3.42
C GLU A 176 -5.84 19.37 -2.88
N GLU A 177 -6.82 18.91 -3.65
CA GLU A 177 -7.63 17.75 -3.31
C GLU A 177 -6.76 16.47 -3.19
N ILE A 178 -5.78 16.29 -4.06
CA ILE A 178 -4.84 15.16 -3.98
C ILE A 178 -4.03 15.16 -2.68
N LYS A 179 -3.64 16.32 -2.16
CA LYS A 179 -2.96 16.39 -0.86
C LYS A 179 -3.85 15.86 0.27
N PHE A 180 -5.12 16.26 0.32
CA PHE A 180 -6.07 15.73 1.30
C PHE A 180 -6.35 14.25 1.09
N LEU A 181 -6.53 13.82 -0.16
CA LEU A 181 -6.74 12.41 -0.51
C LEU A 181 -5.59 11.51 -0.03
N VAL A 182 -4.35 11.96 -0.19
CA VAL A 182 -3.15 11.25 0.29
C VAL A 182 -3.15 11.16 1.81
N GLU A 183 -3.49 12.25 2.53
CA GLU A 183 -3.59 12.24 3.99
C GLU A 183 -4.68 11.26 4.48
N ASP A 184 -5.85 11.30 3.90
CA ASP A 184 -6.96 10.40 4.24
C ASP A 184 -6.60 8.93 3.93
N ALA A 185 -5.88 8.66 2.84
CA ALA A 185 -5.39 7.32 2.53
C ALA A 185 -4.36 6.84 3.57
N ILE A 186 -3.48 7.72 4.05
CA ILE A 186 -2.53 7.44 5.14
C ILE A 186 -3.27 7.10 6.43
N ASP A 187 -4.30 7.85 6.78
CA ASP A 187 -5.09 7.59 7.99
C ASP A 187 -5.79 6.23 7.92
N ILE A 188 -6.32 5.84 6.76
CA ILE A 188 -6.89 4.51 6.54
C ILE A 188 -5.82 3.42 6.74
N VAL A 189 -4.61 3.61 6.21
CA VAL A 189 -3.48 2.68 6.38
C VAL A 189 -3.15 2.51 7.87
N LYS A 190 -3.15 3.58 8.67
CA LYS A 190 -2.87 3.55 10.11
C LYS A 190 -3.99 2.89 10.94
N VAL A 191 -5.24 3.05 10.52
CA VAL A 191 -6.40 2.46 11.20
C VAL A 191 -6.52 0.97 10.91
N PHE A 192 -6.20 0.52 9.70
CA PHE A 192 -6.43 -0.84 9.23
C PHE A 192 -5.89 -1.96 10.13
N PRO A 193 -4.67 -1.88 10.70
CA PRO A 193 -4.15 -2.91 11.61
C PRO A 193 -4.98 -3.06 12.89
N LYS A 194 -5.58 -1.97 13.36
CA LYS A 194 -6.32 -1.88 14.62
C LYS A 194 -7.78 -2.29 14.44
N ASP A 195 -8.42 -1.77 13.40
CA ASP A 195 -9.84 -1.94 13.12
C ASP A 195 -10.11 -1.86 11.60
N LYS A 196 -10.25 -3.03 10.98
CA LYS A 196 -10.50 -3.14 9.54
C LYS A 196 -11.86 -2.56 9.13
N ASP A 197 -12.89 -2.75 9.96
CA ASP A 197 -14.24 -2.28 9.66
C ASP A 197 -14.28 -0.74 9.73
N MET A 198 -13.61 -0.15 10.71
CA MET A 198 -13.44 1.30 10.81
C MET A 198 -12.66 1.84 9.59
N ALA A 199 -11.58 1.19 9.18
CA ALA A 199 -10.83 1.59 7.98
C ALA A 199 -11.69 1.54 6.71
N ILE A 200 -12.53 0.50 6.54
CA ILE A 200 -13.49 0.38 5.44
C ILE A 200 -14.51 1.51 5.47
N LYS A 201 -15.05 1.81 6.65
CA LYS A 201 -16.01 2.88 6.87
C LYS A 201 -15.40 4.24 6.50
N HIS A 202 -14.23 4.59 7.05
CA HIS A 202 -13.52 5.85 6.74
C HIS A 202 -13.30 6.00 5.23
N ALA A 203 -12.81 4.95 4.55
CA ALA A 203 -12.64 4.98 3.10
C ALA A 203 -13.96 5.25 2.36
N SER A 204 -15.08 4.69 2.84
CA SER A 204 -16.39 4.84 2.19
C SER A 204 -17.04 6.20 2.42
N GLU A 205 -16.78 6.83 3.55
CA GLU A 205 -17.37 8.10 3.96
C GLU A 205 -16.60 9.33 3.46
N ARG A 206 -15.37 9.12 2.96
CA ARG A 206 -14.58 10.21 2.42
C ARG A 206 -15.33 10.96 1.33
N ARG A 207 -15.36 12.27 1.44
CA ARG A 207 -15.97 13.20 0.47
C ARG A 207 -14.91 14.19 0.00
N ILE A 208 -15.09 14.68 -1.23
CA ILE A 208 -14.31 15.82 -1.74
C ILE A 208 -14.64 17.00 -0.85
N ILE A 209 -13.64 17.74 -0.44
CA ILE A 209 -13.82 19.01 0.25
C ILE A 209 -14.14 20.02 -0.85
N ASP A 210 -15.42 20.44 -0.95
CA ASP A 210 -15.76 21.58 -1.79
C ASP A 210 -15.06 22.81 -1.20
N VAL A 211 -13.94 23.19 -1.82
CA VAL A 211 -13.28 24.46 -1.52
C VAL A 211 -14.17 25.53 -2.15
N VAL A 212 -15.02 26.16 -1.33
CA VAL A 212 -15.84 27.33 -1.70
C VAL A 212 -14.95 28.55 -1.83
#